data_a6aef1f8fff82f43101f922404ede81d
#
_entry.id   a6aef1f8fff82f43101f922404ede81d
#
_cell.length_a   1.000
_cell.length_b   1.000
_cell.length_c   1.000
_cell.angle_alpha   90.00
_cell.angle_beta   90.00
_cell.angle_gamma   90.00
#
_symmetry.space_group_name_H-M   'P 1'
#
loop_
_entity.id
_entity.type
_entity.pdbx_description
1 polymer ?
#
loop_
_entity_poly.entity_id
_entity_poly.type
_entity_poly.pdbx_seq_one_letter_code
_entity_poly.pdbx_strand_id
1 'polypeptide(L)'
;MKKKYVLMLGIILCACSKDEVAEVNQTSATAAPATENTVIKSSSLTAKVGAASIAGLNWADGRDNFVDGWVIISGLEAGDSYATVVAKTDAVLNGFTSKISGVNTIRIPINPPSVAESWWASYQGVIDKATSKGWKVIIACWESSSSKDGIIDNTTAFWSMWNTVITKYQSNSNVYFEPFNEPHGYTLAQLTGIYAQFLSNYPNVPKARIVLDGIGYSENVTGVGADSRFNGCLLGLHNYAFWATRSVTQWRADWRSRIGSYGSRTVITEFGATMNSGKDYQNGNQTDNEIAYIVATSDVCRTDKIASVYWPGLRDGDSYSVFNRGGSGTNISINTVNSSGVFRIRYGWGEN
;
A
#
# COMPACT_ATOMS: atom_id res chain seq x y z
N MET A 1 -16.36 24.15 39.86
CA MET A 1 -16.52 25.32 39.00
C MET A 1 -16.45 24.89 37.54
N LYS A 2 -17.58 24.90 36.84
CA LYS A 2 -17.68 24.45 35.42
C LYS A 2 -17.47 25.68 34.54
N LYS A 3 -16.43 25.69 33.70
CA LYS A 3 -16.24 26.72 32.66
C LYS A 3 -16.93 26.27 31.40
N LYS A 4 -17.94 27.05 30.97
CA LYS A 4 -18.62 26.90 29.65
C LYS A 4 -17.80 27.69 28.66
N TYR A 5 -17.47 27.08 27.50
CA TYR A 5 -16.97 27.80 26.34
C TYR A 5 -18.12 28.00 25.35
N VAL A 6 -18.31 29.26 24.96
CA VAL A 6 -19.30 29.69 23.96
C VAL A 6 -18.64 29.62 22.57
N LEU A 7 -19.27 28.94 21.67
CA LEU A 7 -18.86 28.83 20.25
C LEU A 7 -19.49 30.01 19.48
N MET A 8 -18.67 30.86 18.89
CA MET A 8 -19.12 31.96 18.04
C MET A 8 -19.07 31.50 16.57
N LEU A 9 -20.25 31.43 15.95
CA LEU A 9 -20.45 31.06 14.56
C LEU A 9 -20.39 32.33 13.70
N GLY A 10 -19.38 32.48 12.87
CA GLY A 10 -19.27 33.56 11.88
C GLY A 10 -19.80 33.10 10.53
N ILE A 11 -20.92 33.67 10.10
CA ILE A 11 -21.52 33.47 8.77
C ILE A 11 -20.91 34.53 7.84
N ILE A 12 -20.23 34.10 6.78
CA ILE A 12 -19.84 34.96 5.67
C ILE A 12 -20.72 34.60 4.47
N LEU A 13 -21.60 35.55 4.14
CA LEU A 13 -22.38 35.55 2.88
C LEU A 13 -21.51 36.14 1.77
N CYS A 14 -21.31 35.41 0.68
CA CYS A 14 -20.77 35.96 -0.54
C CYS A 14 -21.77 35.79 -1.69
N ALA A 15 -22.07 36.87 -2.35
CA ALA A 15 -23.10 37.03 -3.34
C ALA A 15 -22.69 36.45 -4.70
N CYS A 16 -23.67 35.86 -5.41
CA CYS A 16 -23.59 35.45 -6.82
C CYS A 16 -23.65 36.63 -7.76
N SER A 17 -22.80 36.67 -8.77
CA SER A 17 -23.06 37.35 -10.02
C SER A 17 -23.23 36.32 -11.15
N LYS A 18 -24.31 36.46 -11.91
CA LYS A 18 -24.61 35.70 -13.13
C LYS A 18 -23.93 36.36 -14.29
N ASP A 19 -23.24 35.59 -15.12
CA ASP A 19 -22.93 36.01 -16.50
C ASP A 19 -23.50 34.94 -17.46
N GLU A 20 -24.24 35.47 -18.46
CA GLU A 20 -24.89 34.73 -19.55
C GLU A 20 -23.86 34.23 -20.55
N VAL A 21 -24.01 33.01 -21.04
CA VAL A 21 -23.24 32.49 -22.18
C VAL A 21 -24.16 32.27 -23.37
N ALA A 22 -23.82 32.91 -24.48
CA ALA A 22 -24.53 32.87 -25.76
C ALA A 22 -24.43 31.49 -26.44
N GLU A 23 -25.54 31.00 -26.98
CA GLU A 23 -25.65 29.85 -27.88
C GLU A 23 -25.01 30.15 -29.24
N VAL A 24 -24.15 29.22 -29.72
CA VAL A 24 -23.73 29.19 -31.12
C VAL A 24 -24.26 27.92 -31.76
N ASN A 25 -25.22 28.12 -32.69
CA ASN A 25 -25.74 27.09 -33.60
C ASN A 25 -24.66 26.69 -34.62
N GLN A 26 -24.37 25.41 -34.76
CA GLN A 26 -23.70 24.86 -35.94
C GLN A 26 -24.48 23.73 -36.58
N THR A 27 -24.71 23.90 -37.85
CA THR A 27 -25.45 23.07 -38.78
C THR A 27 -24.71 21.76 -39.10
N SER A 28 -25.52 20.72 -39.25
CA SER A 28 -25.15 19.35 -39.64
C SER A 28 -24.68 19.28 -41.11
N ALA A 29 -23.57 18.55 -41.35
CA ALA A 29 -23.25 18.02 -42.65
C ALA A 29 -23.11 16.47 -42.55
N THR A 30 -23.94 15.77 -43.32
CA THR A 30 -23.96 14.31 -43.50
C THR A 30 -22.79 13.88 -44.39
N ALA A 31 -22.00 12.90 -43.94
CA ALA A 31 -21.03 12.19 -44.76
C ALA A 31 -21.28 10.67 -44.70
N ALA A 32 -21.16 10.01 -45.84
CA ALA A 32 -21.43 8.59 -46.10
C ALA A 32 -20.40 7.65 -45.45
N PRO A 33 -20.71 6.35 -45.26
CA PRO A 33 -19.87 5.42 -44.51
C PRO A 33 -18.67 4.91 -45.32
N ALA A 34 -17.48 5.05 -44.70
CA ALA A 34 -16.26 4.42 -45.17
C ALA A 34 -16.12 3.02 -44.54
N THR A 35 -15.83 2.02 -45.34
CA THR A 35 -15.54 0.63 -44.97
C THR A 35 -14.25 0.57 -44.10
N GLU A 36 -14.38 0.20 -42.84
CA GLU A 36 -13.24 -0.06 -41.98
C GLU A 36 -12.61 -1.43 -42.22
N ASN A 37 -11.38 -1.42 -42.72
CA ASN A 37 -10.48 -2.54 -42.65
C ASN A 37 -10.02 -2.73 -41.20
N THR A 38 -10.50 -3.78 -40.53
CA THR A 38 -10.10 -4.15 -39.18
C THR A 38 -8.67 -4.69 -39.18
N VAL A 39 -7.70 -3.81 -38.95
CA VAL A 39 -6.35 -4.24 -38.61
C VAL A 39 -6.35 -4.59 -37.12
N ILE A 40 -6.29 -5.90 -36.84
CA ILE A 40 -6.06 -6.41 -35.48
C ILE A 40 -4.64 -5.98 -35.08
N LYS A 41 -4.54 -4.84 -34.35
CA LYS A 41 -3.31 -4.48 -33.67
C LYS A 41 -3.13 -5.46 -32.50
N SER A 42 -2.16 -6.37 -32.62
CA SER A 42 -1.62 -7.09 -31.49
C SER A 42 -1.14 -6.05 -30.47
N SER A 43 -1.86 -5.93 -29.34
CA SER A 43 -1.39 -5.14 -28.21
C SER A 43 -0.14 -5.83 -27.66
N SER A 44 1.04 -5.32 -28.01
CA SER A 44 2.25 -5.66 -27.29
C SER A 44 2.03 -5.27 -25.82
N LEU A 45 2.02 -6.24 -24.94
CA LEU A 45 2.09 -6.03 -23.50
C LEU A 45 3.42 -5.32 -23.21
N THR A 46 3.40 -4.01 -23.22
CA THR A 46 4.54 -3.23 -22.70
C THR A 46 4.71 -3.60 -21.23
N ALA A 47 5.85 -4.17 -20.88
CA ALA A 47 6.17 -4.50 -19.50
C ALA A 47 5.98 -3.26 -18.62
N LYS A 48 5.17 -3.38 -17.56
CA LYS A 48 4.98 -2.33 -16.58
C LYS A 48 6.31 -2.07 -15.87
N VAL A 49 6.81 -0.84 -15.89
CA VAL A 49 8.09 -0.45 -15.28
C VAL A 49 7.82 0.49 -14.10
N GLY A 50 8.59 0.36 -13.02
CA GLY A 50 8.48 1.20 -11.83
C GLY A 50 7.28 0.84 -10.94
N ALA A 51 6.63 1.83 -10.35
CA ALA A 51 5.49 1.63 -9.44
C ALA A 51 4.39 0.77 -10.06
N ALA A 52 4.06 0.97 -11.33
CA ALA A 52 3.03 0.22 -12.05
C ALA A 52 3.27 -1.31 -12.14
N SER A 53 4.44 -1.80 -11.74
CA SER A 53 4.77 -3.24 -11.70
C SER A 53 4.50 -3.89 -10.34
N ILE A 54 4.03 -3.16 -9.32
CA ILE A 54 3.73 -3.66 -7.97
C ILE A 54 2.26 -4.02 -7.90
N ALA A 55 1.98 -5.28 -7.58
CA ALA A 55 0.65 -5.84 -7.32
C ALA A 55 0.80 -6.72 -6.07
N GLY A 56 0.40 -6.23 -4.90
CA GLY A 56 0.89 -6.76 -3.65
C GLY A 56 -0.13 -7.05 -2.57
N LEU A 57 0.34 -7.80 -1.59
CA LEU A 57 -0.36 -8.13 -0.36
C LEU A 57 0.54 -7.83 0.84
N ASN A 58 -0.02 -7.19 1.86
CA ASN A 58 0.63 -7.08 3.15
C ASN A 58 0.56 -8.43 3.87
N TRP A 59 1.68 -8.91 4.39
CA TRP A 59 1.74 -10.09 5.25
C TRP A 59 2.20 -9.67 6.64
N ALA A 60 1.29 -9.72 7.60
CA ALA A 60 1.39 -9.02 8.86
C ALA A 60 1.43 -9.95 10.07
N ASP A 61 1.86 -9.42 11.21
CA ASP A 61 1.82 -10.09 12.52
C ASP A 61 0.39 -10.18 13.04
N GLY A 62 -0.04 -11.36 13.46
CA GLY A 62 -1.39 -11.58 13.98
C GLY A 62 -1.71 -10.80 15.27
N ARG A 63 -0.70 -10.46 16.06
CA ARG A 63 -0.87 -9.63 17.28
C ARG A 63 -1.08 -8.17 16.93
N ASP A 64 -0.13 -7.60 16.22
CA ASP A 64 -0.02 -6.27 15.63
C ASP A 64 1.37 -6.17 14.97
N ASN A 65 1.56 -5.30 13.98
CA ASN A 65 2.91 -4.98 13.50
C ASN A 65 3.63 -4.00 14.46
N PHE A 66 2.88 -3.24 15.23
CA PHE A 66 3.41 -2.45 16.34
C PHE A 66 3.64 -3.37 17.55
N VAL A 67 4.85 -3.85 17.72
CA VAL A 67 5.24 -4.73 18.84
C VAL A 67 6.54 -4.25 19.46
N ASP A 68 6.69 -4.39 20.80
CA ASP A 68 7.92 -4.00 21.49
C ASP A 68 9.06 -4.99 21.23
N GLY A 69 8.75 -6.25 20.96
CA GLY A 69 9.69 -7.30 20.64
C GLY A 69 9.74 -7.65 19.16
N TRP A 70 9.97 -8.91 18.85
CA TRP A 70 10.05 -9.40 17.48
C TRP A 70 8.71 -9.32 16.76
N VAL A 71 8.71 -8.79 15.55
CA VAL A 71 7.62 -8.94 14.60
C VAL A 71 7.63 -10.38 14.08
N ILE A 72 6.51 -11.10 14.22
CA ILE A 72 6.35 -12.47 13.78
C ILE A 72 5.10 -12.56 12.91
N ILE A 73 5.29 -12.49 11.60
CA ILE A 73 4.18 -12.48 10.65
C ILE A 73 3.39 -13.79 10.67
N SER A 74 2.11 -13.71 10.39
CA SER A 74 1.14 -14.80 10.52
C SER A 74 1.59 -16.09 9.84
N GLY A 75 1.62 -17.17 10.60
CA GLY A 75 2.10 -18.49 10.18
C GLY A 75 3.53 -18.80 10.61
N LEU A 76 4.35 -17.81 10.97
CA LEU A 76 5.66 -18.01 11.56
C LEU A 76 5.58 -18.10 13.08
N GLU A 77 6.63 -18.63 13.70
CA GLU A 77 6.79 -18.78 15.15
C GLU A 77 8.19 -18.35 15.55
N ALA A 78 8.35 -17.82 16.77
CA ALA A 78 9.63 -17.35 17.31
C ALA A 78 10.73 -18.44 17.32
N GLY A 79 10.34 -19.71 17.42
CA GLY A 79 11.25 -20.88 17.40
C GLY A 79 11.56 -21.41 16.01
N ASP A 80 11.03 -20.82 14.94
CA ASP A 80 11.27 -21.29 13.58
C ASP A 80 12.74 -21.10 13.18
N SER A 81 13.35 -22.17 12.68
CA SER A 81 14.66 -22.06 12.01
C SER A 81 14.53 -21.36 10.66
N TYR A 82 15.65 -20.89 10.12
CA TYR A 82 15.69 -20.33 8.75
C TYR A 82 15.05 -21.27 7.71
N ALA A 83 15.38 -22.57 7.77
CA ALA A 83 14.82 -23.57 6.85
C ALA A 83 13.31 -23.72 7.01
N THR A 84 12.80 -23.64 8.25
CA THR A 84 11.36 -23.67 8.54
C THR A 84 10.67 -22.43 8.00
N VAL A 85 11.24 -21.24 8.21
CA VAL A 85 10.72 -19.98 7.67
C VAL A 85 10.67 -20.01 6.14
N VAL A 86 11.73 -20.49 5.49
CA VAL A 86 11.77 -20.68 4.03
C VAL A 86 10.65 -21.59 3.54
N ALA A 87 10.42 -22.74 4.20
CA ALA A 87 9.38 -23.68 3.82
C ALA A 87 7.96 -23.10 4.03
N LYS A 88 7.72 -22.44 5.18
CA LYS A 88 6.46 -21.76 5.48
C LYS A 88 6.19 -20.63 4.47
N THR A 89 7.21 -19.85 4.14
CA THR A 89 7.11 -18.77 3.13
C THR A 89 6.75 -19.33 1.75
N ASP A 90 7.39 -20.43 1.34
CA ASP A 90 7.04 -21.06 0.07
C ASP A 90 5.57 -21.48 0.01
N ALA A 91 5.06 -22.09 1.09
CA ALA A 91 3.66 -22.51 1.20
C ALA A 91 2.70 -21.29 1.10
N VAL A 92 2.99 -20.21 1.82
CA VAL A 92 2.15 -18.99 1.81
C VAL A 92 2.15 -18.34 0.42
N LEU A 93 3.31 -18.16 -0.21
CA LEU A 93 3.41 -17.53 -1.55
C LEU A 93 2.75 -18.39 -2.63
N ASN A 94 2.89 -19.73 -2.58
CA ASN A 94 2.16 -20.64 -3.45
C ASN A 94 0.65 -20.53 -3.22
N GLY A 95 0.23 -20.40 -1.96
CA GLY A 95 -1.15 -20.15 -1.58
C GLY A 95 -1.68 -18.83 -2.19
N PHE A 96 -0.96 -17.74 -2.05
CA PHE A 96 -1.34 -16.46 -2.67
C PHE A 96 -1.46 -16.59 -4.19
N THR A 97 -0.45 -17.13 -4.86
CA THR A 97 -0.47 -17.32 -6.31
C THR A 97 -1.68 -18.17 -6.77
N SER A 98 -2.08 -19.17 -5.99
CA SER A 98 -3.22 -20.02 -6.32
C SER A 98 -4.59 -19.36 -6.14
N LYS A 99 -4.67 -18.30 -5.32
CA LYS A 99 -5.92 -17.62 -4.94
C LYS A 99 -6.12 -16.28 -5.63
N ILE A 100 -5.03 -15.61 -6.02
CA ILE A 100 -5.12 -14.30 -6.65
C ILE A 100 -4.08 -14.16 -7.77
N SER A 101 -4.55 -14.12 -9.02
CA SER A 101 -3.66 -13.92 -10.17
C SER A 101 -3.09 -12.50 -10.21
N GLY A 102 -1.93 -12.35 -10.82
CA GLY A 102 -1.25 -11.07 -10.97
C GLY A 102 -0.45 -10.63 -9.74
N VAL A 103 -0.62 -11.28 -8.59
CA VAL A 103 0.17 -10.98 -7.39
C VAL A 103 1.66 -11.25 -7.63
N ASN A 104 2.50 -10.29 -7.25
CA ASN A 104 3.94 -10.37 -7.45
C ASN A 104 4.77 -9.73 -6.32
N THR A 105 4.11 -9.19 -5.31
CA THR A 105 4.76 -8.41 -4.24
C THR A 105 4.17 -8.78 -2.89
N ILE A 106 5.03 -8.88 -1.89
CA ILE A 106 4.63 -8.84 -0.47
C ILE A 106 5.22 -7.59 0.19
N ARG A 107 4.46 -6.98 1.10
CA ARG A 107 4.97 -5.98 2.03
C ARG A 107 4.98 -6.59 3.41
N ILE A 108 6.14 -6.52 4.07
CA ILE A 108 6.39 -7.17 5.37
C ILE A 108 6.95 -6.17 6.37
N PRO A 109 6.56 -6.27 7.65
CA PRO A 109 7.06 -5.41 8.71
C PRO A 109 8.44 -5.86 9.22
N ILE A 110 9.23 -4.89 9.65
CA ILE A 110 10.40 -5.07 10.50
C ILE A 110 10.38 -4.01 11.61
N ASN A 111 11.13 -4.26 12.67
CA ASN A 111 11.45 -3.28 13.70
C ASN A 111 12.87 -3.52 14.24
N PRO A 112 13.45 -2.58 15.02
CA PRO A 112 14.80 -2.73 15.53
C PRO A 112 15.04 -4.05 16.30
N PRO A 113 14.18 -4.52 17.24
CA PRO A 113 14.39 -5.80 17.92
C PRO A 113 14.43 -6.99 16.96
N SER A 114 13.55 -7.03 15.96
CA SER A 114 13.50 -8.14 14.99
C SER A 114 14.80 -8.32 14.19
N VAL A 115 15.51 -7.21 13.95
CA VAL A 115 16.73 -7.21 13.13
C VAL A 115 18.00 -7.28 13.99
N ALA A 116 17.98 -6.73 15.20
CA ALA A 116 19.16 -6.71 16.09
C ALA A 116 19.41 -8.05 16.78
N GLU A 117 18.37 -8.89 16.95
CA GLU A 117 18.43 -10.11 17.74
C GLU A 117 18.48 -11.37 16.88
N SER A 118 18.53 -12.54 17.52
CA SER A 118 18.69 -13.85 16.86
C SER A 118 17.59 -14.18 15.85
N TRP A 119 16.39 -13.62 16.01
CA TRP A 119 15.26 -13.81 15.11
C TRP A 119 15.56 -13.41 13.67
N TRP A 120 16.38 -12.36 13.47
CA TRP A 120 16.74 -11.91 12.12
C TRP A 120 17.33 -13.02 11.25
N ALA A 121 18.17 -13.88 11.83
CA ALA A 121 18.76 -14.98 11.10
C ALA A 121 17.72 -15.92 10.48
N SER A 122 16.58 -16.12 11.14
CA SER A 122 15.46 -16.91 10.62
C SER A 122 14.55 -16.08 9.71
N TYR A 123 14.19 -14.84 10.13
CA TYR A 123 13.25 -13.99 9.42
C TYR A 123 13.70 -13.64 8.00
N GLN A 124 15.00 -13.53 7.76
CA GLN A 124 15.58 -13.38 6.42
C GLN A 124 15.07 -14.43 5.43
N GLY A 125 14.70 -15.62 5.89
CA GLY A 125 14.13 -16.69 5.06
C GLY A 125 12.87 -16.26 4.29
N VAL A 126 12.11 -15.29 4.81
CA VAL A 126 10.94 -14.70 4.11
C VAL A 126 11.41 -13.95 2.86
N ILE A 127 12.39 -13.05 3.03
CA ILE A 127 12.89 -12.18 1.97
C ILE A 127 13.61 -13.00 0.91
N ASP A 128 14.51 -13.89 1.37
CA ASP A 128 15.33 -14.73 0.51
C ASP A 128 14.45 -15.68 -0.33
N LYS A 129 13.43 -16.31 0.29
CA LYS A 129 12.51 -17.18 -0.43
C LYS A 129 11.64 -16.43 -1.41
N ALA A 130 11.05 -15.31 -1.02
CA ALA A 130 10.20 -14.51 -1.89
C ALA A 130 10.99 -14.03 -3.12
N THR A 131 12.17 -13.46 -2.92
CA THR A 131 12.99 -12.97 -4.03
C THR A 131 13.54 -14.08 -4.92
N SER A 132 13.83 -15.26 -4.37
CA SER A 132 14.22 -16.45 -5.17
C SER A 132 13.11 -16.93 -6.09
N LYS A 133 11.85 -16.67 -5.76
CA LYS A 133 10.67 -16.92 -6.60
C LYS A 133 10.36 -15.77 -7.57
N GLY A 134 11.17 -14.74 -7.62
CA GLY A 134 10.96 -13.54 -8.44
C GLY A 134 9.95 -12.53 -7.86
N TRP A 135 9.50 -12.72 -6.62
CA TRP A 135 8.62 -11.77 -5.95
C TRP A 135 9.37 -10.53 -5.52
N LYS A 136 8.69 -9.38 -5.55
CA LYS A 136 9.15 -8.17 -4.90
C LYS A 136 8.81 -8.22 -3.42
N VAL A 137 9.69 -7.68 -2.60
CA VAL A 137 9.50 -7.56 -1.15
C VAL A 137 9.68 -6.10 -0.75
N ILE A 138 8.62 -5.48 -0.25
CA ILE A 138 8.71 -4.16 0.41
C ILE A 138 8.94 -4.43 1.89
N ILE A 139 10.09 -4.02 2.40
CA ILE A 139 10.43 -4.11 3.82
C ILE A 139 10.11 -2.77 4.45
N ALA A 140 9.15 -2.73 5.38
CA ALA A 140 8.68 -1.51 6.04
C ALA A 140 9.01 -1.54 7.54
N CYS A 141 9.52 -0.43 8.07
CA CYS A 141 9.79 -0.30 9.51
C CYS A 141 8.53 0.16 10.24
N TRP A 142 8.17 -0.56 11.31
CA TRP A 142 7.14 -0.16 12.28
C TRP A 142 7.79 0.31 13.57
N GLU A 143 7.15 1.26 14.25
CA GLU A 143 7.50 1.65 15.62
C GLU A 143 7.03 0.60 16.64
N SER A 144 7.41 0.78 17.92
CA SER A 144 7.01 -0.10 19.01
C SER A 144 5.54 0.07 19.40
N SER A 145 4.97 -0.94 20.07
CA SER A 145 3.60 -0.86 20.59
C SER A 145 3.46 0.06 21.79
N SER A 146 4.55 0.32 22.49
CA SER A 146 4.56 1.19 23.67
C SER A 146 4.51 2.66 23.34
N SER A 147 4.90 3.10 22.13
CA SER A 147 4.82 4.50 21.70
C SER A 147 3.64 4.76 20.77
N LYS A 148 3.62 4.22 19.56
CA LYS A 148 2.58 4.44 18.53
C LYS A 148 2.28 5.93 18.30
N ASP A 149 3.31 6.76 18.36
CA ASP A 149 3.17 8.21 18.20
C ASP A 149 3.58 8.72 16.81
N GLY A 150 3.97 7.79 15.92
CA GLY A 150 4.40 8.08 14.55
C GLY A 150 5.79 8.71 14.49
N ILE A 151 6.61 8.49 15.53
CA ILE A 151 7.99 8.99 15.66
C ILE A 151 8.94 7.80 15.88
N ILE A 152 10.13 7.85 15.30
CA ILE A 152 11.15 6.83 15.51
C ILE A 152 11.55 6.80 16.98
N ASP A 153 11.25 5.70 17.68
CA ASP A 153 11.50 5.53 19.13
C ASP A 153 12.96 5.72 19.54
N ASN A 154 13.86 5.12 18.77
CA ASN A 154 15.29 5.15 19.02
C ASN A 154 16.06 5.28 17.70
N THR A 155 16.58 6.46 17.44
CA THR A 155 17.28 6.76 16.18
C THR A 155 18.53 5.91 15.98
N THR A 156 19.27 5.58 17.06
CA THR A 156 20.46 4.73 16.97
C THR A 156 20.09 3.30 16.54
N ALA A 157 19.07 2.73 17.19
CA ALA A 157 18.57 1.39 16.86
C ALA A 157 17.95 1.35 15.45
N PHE A 158 17.22 2.39 15.06
CA PHE A 158 16.65 2.55 13.72
C PHE A 158 17.74 2.54 12.62
N TRP A 159 18.80 3.33 12.77
CA TRP A 159 19.86 3.35 11.79
C TRP A 159 20.69 2.06 11.78
N SER A 160 20.91 1.44 12.95
CA SER A 160 21.58 0.14 13.04
C SER A 160 20.79 -0.95 12.33
N MET A 161 19.46 -0.97 12.50
CA MET A 161 18.55 -1.87 11.78
C MET A 161 18.68 -1.69 10.27
N TRP A 162 18.56 -0.45 9.78
CA TRP A 162 18.64 -0.19 8.34
C TRP A 162 20.04 -0.49 7.77
N ASN A 163 21.11 -0.23 8.51
CA ASN A 163 22.46 -0.64 8.10
C ASN A 163 22.55 -2.16 7.90
N THR A 164 21.99 -2.94 8.81
CA THR A 164 21.98 -4.41 8.70
C THR A 164 21.18 -4.88 7.48
N VAL A 165 19.97 -4.37 7.32
CA VAL A 165 19.05 -4.76 6.24
C VAL A 165 19.61 -4.37 4.87
N ILE A 166 20.04 -3.12 4.72
CA ILE A 166 20.52 -2.59 3.44
C ILE A 166 21.85 -3.21 3.05
N THR A 167 22.77 -3.42 3.98
CA THR A 167 24.03 -4.11 3.70
C THR A 167 23.78 -5.47 3.06
N LYS A 168 22.75 -6.19 3.52
CA LYS A 168 22.43 -7.49 2.95
C LYS A 168 21.68 -7.41 1.62
N TYR A 169 20.73 -6.48 1.48
CA TYR A 169 19.76 -6.52 0.38
C TYR A 169 19.90 -5.40 -0.66
N GLN A 170 20.82 -4.45 -0.52
CA GLN A 170 20.95 -3.33 -1.47
C GLN A 170 21.20 -3.77 -2.92
N SER A 171 21.85 -4.91 -3.15
CA SER A 171 22.11 -5.45 -4.48
C SER A 171 20.96 -6.28 -5.05
N ASN A 172 19.97 -6.68 -4.22
CA ASN A 172 18.81 -7.46 -4.67
C ASN A 172 17.76 -6.53 -5.28
N SER A 173 17.59 -6.58 -6.61
CA SER A 173 16.67 -5.71 -7.35
C SER A 173 15.19 -5.90 -7.00
N ASN A 174 14.83 -7.00 -6.36
CA ASN A 174 13.48 -7.30 -5.93
C ASN A 174 13.16 -6.82 -4.50
N VAL A 175 14.14 -6.25 -3.76
CA VAL A 175 13.92 -5.74 -2.40
C VAL A 175 13.76 -4.23 -2.44
N TYR A 176 12.67 -3.74 -1.86
CA TYR A 176 12.30 -2.35 -1.70
C TYR A 176 12.36 -1.98 -0.22
N PHE A 177 12.68 -0.74 0.08
CA PHE A 177 12.88 -0.25 1.45
C PHE A 177 11.93 0.89 1.73
N GLU A 178 11.10 0.73 2.75
CA GLU A 178 10.17 1.73 3.25
C GLU A 178 10.65 2.16 4.64
N PRO A 179 11.29 3.34 4.74
CA PRO A 179 12.01 3.74 5.95
C PRO A 179 11.19 3.73 7.22
N PHE A 180 9.91 4.18 7.15
CA PHE A 180 9.07 4.25 8.34
C PHE A 180 7.59 4.26 7.95
N ASN A 181 6.81 3.33 8.52
CA ASN A 181 5.38 3.21 8.34
C ASN A 181 4.64 4.32 9.10
N GLU A 182 3.71 5.02 8.42
CA GLU A 182 2.78 5.98 9.01
C GLU A 182 3.41 7.04 9.93
N PRO A 183 4.29 7.89 9.41
CA PRO A 183 5.09 8.86 10.19
C PRO A 183 4.28 10.06 10.69
N HIS A 184 3.13 9.82 11.37
CA HIS A 184 2.12 10.84 11.70
C HIS A 184 2.55 11.83 12.80
N GLY A 185 3.59 11.51 13.56
CA GLY A 185 4.13 12.41 14.59
C GLY A 185 5.07 13.50 14.07
N TYR A 186 5.46 13.44 12.78
CA TYR A 186 6.39 14.39 12.19
C TYR A 186 5.68 15.50 11.40
N THR A 187 6.25 16.71 11.47
CA THR A 187 5.97 17.74 10.46
C THR A 187 6.60 17.35 9.12
N LEU A 188 6.11 17.93 8.02
CA LEU A 188 6.67 17.66 6.68
C LEU A 188 8.19 17.96 6.62
N ALA A 189 8.65 19.04 7.25
CA ALA A 189 10.07 19.40 7.26
C ALA A 189 10.93 18.38 8.02
N GLN A 190 10.45 17.88 9.17
CA GLN A 190 11.14 16.85 9.95
C GLN A 190 11.19 15.52 9.17
N LEU A 191 10.06 15.08 8.62
CA LEU A 191 9.96 13.85 7.84
C LEU A 191 10.88 13.86 6.62
N THR A 192 10.86 14.96 5.84
CA THR A 192 11.72 15.11 4.68
C THR A 192 13.20 15.21 5.06
N GLY A 193 13.53 15.69 6.27
CA GLY A 193 14.88 15.63 6.84
C GLY A 193 15.35 14.19 7.05
N ILE A 194 14.51 13.34 7.67
CA ILE A 194 14.80 11.90 7.89
C ILE A 194 14.99 11.18 6.55
N TYR A 195 14.11 11.41 5.58
CA TYR A 195 14.22 10.80 4.26
C TYR A 195 15.47 11.24 3.50
N ALA A 196 15.85 12.52 3.60
CA ALA A 196 17.10 13.00 3.02
C ALA A 196 18.33 12.32 3.66
N GLN A 197 18.30 12.14 4.98
CA GLN A 197 19.34 11.40 5.69
C GLN A 197 19.38 9.92 5.26
N PHE A 198 18.22 9.28 5.08
CA PHE A 198 18.16 7.90 4.58
C PHE A 198 18.81 7.76 3.21
N LEU A 199 18.50 8.65 2.27
CA LEU A 199 19.13 8.65 0.95
C LEU A 199 20.64 8.92 1.01
N SER A 200 21.07 9.81 1.91
CA SER A 200 22.49 10.12 2.13
C SER A 200 23.26 8.95 2.73
N ASN A 201 22.65 8.22 3.67
CA ASN A 201 23.26 7.07 4.31
C ASN A 201 23.39 5.87 3.35
N TYR A 202 22.49 5.75 2.37
CA TYR A 202 22.39 4.59 1.48
C TYR A 202 22.42 4.98 -0.01
N PRO A 203 23.47 5.67 -0.48
CA PRO A 203 23.53 6.21 -1.85
C PRO A 203 23.56 5.14 -2.94
N ASN A 204 23.94 3.90 -2.59
CA ASN A 204 24.01 2.78 -3.52
C ASN A 204 22.64 2.10 -3.76
N VAL A 205 21.62 2.42 -2.96
CA VAL A 205 20.27 1.92 -3.18
C VAL A 205 19.62 2.78 -4.27
N PRO A 206 19.20 2.19 -5.39
CA PRO A 206 18.46 2.94 -6.42
C PRO A 206 17.19 3.57 -5.85
N LYS A 207 16.99 4.86 -6.06
CA LYS A 207 15.80 5.60 -5.58
C LYS A 207 14.49 4.92 -5.94
N ALA A 208 14.40 4.28 -7.10
CA ALA A 208 13.22 3.54 -7.54
C ALA A 208 12.87 2.31 -6.67
N ARG A 209 13.71 1.96 -5.70
CA ARG A 209 13.46 0.91 -4.71
C ARG A 209 13.28 1.45 -3.28
N ILE A 210 13.18 2.76 -3.12
CA ILE A 210 12.90 3.40 -1.84
C ILE A 210 11.47 3.93 -1.90
N VAL A 211 10.64 3.51 -0.93
CA VAL A 211 9.23 3.91 -0.79
C VAL A 211 9.17 4.90 0.36
N LEU A 212 8.83 6.13 0.09
CA LEU A 212 8.73 7.20 1.08
C LEU A 212 7.26 7.46 1.40
N ASP A 213 6.87 7.18 2.62
CA ASP A 213 5.50 7.41 3.07
C ASP A 213 5.15 8.90 3.08
N GLY A 214 3.89 9.18 2.76
CA GLY A 214 3.33 10.52 2.84
C GLY A 214 3.23 11.02 4.27
N ILE A 215 2.87 12.30 4.43
CA ILE A 215 2.66 12.90 5.75
C ILE A 215 1.43 12.31 6.46
N GLY A 216 1.37 12.45 7.77
CA GLY A 216 0.32 11.90 8.62
C GLY A 216 0.42 10.37 8.65
N TYR A 217 -0.71 9.70 8.71
CA TYR A 217 -0.79 8.24 8.60
C TYR A 217 -0.55 7.79 7.14
N SER A 218 0.53 8.28 6.52
CA SER A 218 0.84 8.10 5.08
C SER A 218 -0.30 8.54 4.15
N GLU A 219 -1.14 9.44 4.62
CA GLU A 219 -2.43 9.77 4.00
C GLU A 219 -2.33 10.79 2.84
N ASN A 220 -1.16 11.42 2.62
CA ASN A 220 -0.98 12.41 1.56
C ASN A 220 0.49 12.45 1.11
N VAL A 221 0.72 12.13 -0.17
CA VAL A 221 2.07 12.09 -0.74
C VAL A 221 2.52 13.41 -1.38
N THR A 222 1.63 14.41 -1.51
CA THR A 222 1.92 15.61 -2.30
C THR A 222 3.08 16.43 -1.75
N GLY A 223 3.19 16.55 -0.42
CA GLY A 223 4.27 17.29 0.22
C GLY A 223 5.63 16.62 0.04
N VAL A 224 5.73 15.31 0.29
CA VAL A 224 6.96 14.54 0.07
C VAL A 224 7.29 14.48 -1.42
N GLY A 225 6.26 14.30 -2.27
CA GLY A 225 6.41 14.24 -3.71
C GLY A 225 6.94 15.52 -4.35
N ALA A 226 6.64 16.69 -3.77
CA ALA A 226 7.10 17.98 -4.24
C ALA A 226 8.60 18.26 -3.96
N ASP A 227 9.19 17.54 -3.02
CA ASP A 227 10.60 17.73 -2.67
C ASP A 227 11.50 17.07 -3.74
N SER A 228 12.26 17.90 -4.46
CA SER A 228 13.11 17.45 -5.57
C SER A 228 14.21 16.48 -5.16
N ARG A 229 14.61 16.45 -3.88
CA ARG A 229 15.57 15.48 -3.34
C ARG A 229 15.10 14.04 -3.54
N PHE A 230 13.77 13.83 -3.57
CA PHE A 230 13.12 12.52 -3.68
C PHE A 230 12.65 12.17 -5.09
N ASN A 231 13.06 12.94 -6.10
CA ASN A 231 12.80 12.57 -7.48
C ASN A 231 13.38 11.18 -7.78
N GLY A 232 12.52 10.30 -8.30
CA GLY A 232 12.85 8.90 -8.56
C GLY A 232 12.54 7.92 -7.43
N CYS A 233 12.24 8.37 -6.20
CA CYS A 233 11.70 7.51 -5.15
C CYS A 233 10.22 7.20 -5.40
N LEU A 234 9.76 6.04 -4.96
CA LEU A 234 8.35 5.72 -4.84
C LEU A 234 7.75 6.46 -3.63
N LEU A 235 6.43 6.62 -3.63
CA LEU A 235 5.69 7.30 -2.58
C LEU A 235 4.64 6.34 -2.01
N GLY A 236 4.70 6.05 -0.71
CA GLY A 236 3.75 5.22 0.01
C GLY A 236 2.50 6.01 0.41
N LEU A 237 1.32 5.47 0.11
CA LEU A 237 0.04 6.09 0.43
C LEU A 237 -0.88 5.11 1.11
N HIS A 238 -1.47 5.53 2.25
CA HIS A 238 -2.50 4.80 2.99
C HIS A 238 -3.81 5.59 3.02
N ASN A 239 -4.93 4.89 2.98
CA ASN A 239 -6.23 5.46 3.28
C ASN A 239 -7.22 4.35 3.62
N TYR A 240 -8.26 4.67 4.41
CA TYR A 240 -9.25 3.71 4.87
C TYR A 240 -10.65 4.31 4.98
N ALA A 241 -11.68 3.46 4.82
CA ALA A 241 -13.07 3.89 4.85
C ALA A 241 -13.56 4.38 6.23
N PHE A 242 -12.89 3.99 7.32
CA PHE A 242 -13.32 4.37 8.68
C PHE A 242 -13.09 5.84 9.04
N TRP A 243 -12.27 6.56 8.25
CA TRP A 243 -12.04 7.98 8.46
C TRP A 243 -13.21 8.88 8.01
N ALA A 244 -14.03 8.41 7.04
CA ALA A 244 -15.11 9.19 6.49
C ALA A 244 -16.17 8.30 5.81
N THR A 245 -17.38 8.84 5.62
CA THR A 245 -18.41 8.22 4.78
C THR A 245 -18.55 9.00 3.48
N ARG A 246 -18.33 8.33 2.36
CA ARG A 246 -18.31 8.94 1.02
C ARG A 246 -18.93 8.02 -0.03
N SER A 247 -19.51 8.61 -1.07
CA SER A 247 -19.88 7.88 -2.28
C SER A 247 -18.64 7.42 -3.07
N VAL A 248 -18.83 6.51 -4.02
CA VAL A 248 -17.74 6.07 -4.94
C VAL A 248 -17.05 7.25 -5.62
N THR A 249 -17.84 8.21 -6.12
CA THR A 249 -17.28 9.42 -6.79
C THR A 249 -16.44 10.26 -5.83
N GLN A 250 -16.89 10.44 -4.60
CA GLN A 250 -16.15 11.20 -3.58
C GLN A 250 -14.89 10.46 -3.13
N TRP A 251 -14.92 9.12 -3.00
CA TRP A 251 -13.73 8.33 -2.70
C TRP A 251 -12.69 8.40 -3.83
N ARG A 252 -13.12 8.33 -5.11
CA ARG A 252 -12.21 8.52 -6.24
C ARG A 252 -11.56 9.90 -6.23
N ALA A 253 -12.32 10.95 -5.93
CA ALA A 253 -11.79 12.31 -5.82
C ALA A 253 -10.81 12.45 -4.65
N ASP A 254 -11.12 11.85 -3.49
CA ASP A 254 -10.25 11.83 -2.32
C ASP A 254 -8.89 11.17 -2.61
N TRP A 255 -8.89 9.99 -3.23
CA TRP A 255 -7.66 9.32 -3.66
C TRP A 255 -6.82 10.20 -4.59
N ARG A 256 -7.44 10.78 -5.62
CA ARG A 256 -6.73 11.64 -6.57
C ARG A 256 -6.17 12.91 -5.94
N SER A 257 -6.87 13.48 -4.97
CA SER A 257 -6.39 14.62 -4.19
C SER A 257 -5.14 14.28 -3.38
N ARG A 258 -5.11 13.11 -2.73
CA ARG A 258 -3.98 12.63 -1.93
C ARG A 258 -2.76 12.26 -2.77
N ILE A 259 -2.99 11.75 -3.99
CA ILE A 259 -1.95 11.39 -4.96
C ILE A 259 -1.41 12.64 -5.67
N GLY A 260 -2.24 13.61 -5.97
CA GLY A 260 -1.87 14.80 -6.75
C GLY A 260 -1.30 14.44 -8.11
N SER A 261 -0.23 15.12 -8.52
CA SER A 261 0.47 14.88 -9.79
C SER A 261 1.49 13.73 -9.75
N TYR A 262 1.58 12.98 -8.64
CA TYR A 262 2.63 12.00 -8.38
C TYR A 262 2.23 10.54 -8.66
N GLY A 263 1.13 10.30 -9.38
CA GLY A 263 0.58 8.97 -9.63
C GLY A 263 1.57 7.97 -10.23
N SER A 264 2.45 8.41 -11.14
CA SER A 264 3.43 7.53 -11.79
C SER A 264 4.45 6.86 -10.84
N ARG A 265 4.62 7.40 -9.63
CA ARG A 265 5.51 6.87 -8.60
C ARG A 265 4.81 6.60 -7.26
N THR A 266 3.50 6.78 -7.18
CA THR A 266 2.71 6.43 -5.99
C THR A 266 2.41 4.94 -5.99
N VAL A 267 2.57 4.33 -4.83
CA VAL A 267 2.09 3.00 -4.48
C VAL A 267 1.12 3.16 -3.32
N ILE A 268 -0.12 2.70 -3.47
CA ILE A 268 -1.02 2.58 -2.32
C ILE A 268 -0.54 1.37 -1.53
N THR A 269 0.31 1.60 -0.53
CA THR A 269 0.97 0.55 0.27
C THR A 269 0.03 -0.07 1.30
N GLU A 270 -1.06 0.65 1.63
CA GLU A 270 -2.16 0.09 2.41
C GLU A 270 -3.53 0.62 1.96
N PHE A 271 -4.46 -0.29 1.77
CA PHE A 271 -5.90 -0.07 1.66
C PHE A 271 -6.60 -1.37 2.01
N GLY A 272 -7.74 -1.30 2.67
CA GLY A 272 -8.46 -2.49 3.10
C GLY A 272 -9.88 -2.20 3.57
N ALA A 273 -10.66 -3.25 3.70
CA ALA A 273 -12.03 -3.23 4.23
C ALA A 273 -12.38 -4.57 4.86
N THR A 274 -13.48 -4.64 5.59
CA THR A 274 -13.94 -5.84 6.32
C THR A 274 -14.26 -6.99 5.36
N MET A 275 -13.43 -8.02 5.29
CA MET A 275 -13.61 -9.15 4.37
C MET A 275 -14.51 -10.27 4.94
N ASN A 276 -14.60 -10.43 6.25
CA ASN A 276 -15.37 -11.50 6.90
C ASN A 276 -16.84 -11.16 7.20
N SER A 277 -17.32 -10.00 6.72
CA SER A 277 -18.71 -9.53 6.97
C SER A 277 -19.76 -10.06 5.99
N GLY A 278 -19.34 -10.81 4.96
CA GLY A 278 -20.23 -11.27 3.89
C GLY A 278 -20.59 -10.19 2.84
N LYS A 279 -19.97 -9.02 2.89
CA LYS A 279 -20.16 -7.96 1.88
C LYS A 279 -19.75 -8.44 0.50
N ASP A 280 -20.57 -8.11 -0.51
CA ASP A 280 -20.23 -8.31 -1.92
C ASP A 280 -19.62 -7.02 -2.49
N TYR A 281 -18.29 -6.99 -2.59
CA TYR A 281 -17.56 -5.85 -3.13
C TYR A 281 -17.65 -5.73 -4.66
N GLN A 282 -18.15 -6.76 -5.35
CA GLN A 282 -18.28 -6.75 -6.80
C GLN A 282 -19.64 -6.18 -7.23
N ASN A 283 -20.73 -6.68 -6.64
CA ASN A 283 -22.10 -6.36 -7.06
C ASN A 283 -22.95 -5.75 -5.94
N GLY A 284 -22.39 -5.55 -4.75
CA GLY A 284 -23.12 -5.05 -3.59
C GLY A 284 -23.53 -3.60 -3.71
N ASN A 285 -24.38 -3.17 -2.78
CA ASN A 285 -24.93 -1.82 -2.76
C ASN A 285 -23.83 -0.78 -2.44
N GLN A 286 -23.54 0.09 -3.40
CA GLN A 286 -22.52 1.14 -3.27
C GLN A 286 -22.92 2.30 -2.33
N THR A 287 -24.08 2.24 -1.66
CA THR A 287 -24.40 3.12 -0.53
C THR A 287 -23.71 2.66 0.76
N ASP A 288 -23.25 1.38 0.84
CA ASP A 288 -22.36 0.93 1.89
C ASP A 288 -20.97 1.57 1.69
N ASN A 289 -20.47 2.21 2.75
CA ASN A 289 -19.23 2.99 2.67
C ASN A 289 -17.99 2.16 2.32
N GLU A 290 -17.86 0.94 2.86
CA GLU A 290 -16.72 0.08 2.55
C GLU A 290 -16.79 -0.48 1.12
N ILE A 291 -18.00 -0.80 0.64
CA ILE A 291 -18.19 -1.22 -0.76
C ILE A 291 -17.84 -0.05 -1.69
N ALA A 292 -18.38 1.16 -1.42
CA ALA A 292 -18.06 2.36 -2.18
C ALA A 292 -16.54 2.65 -2.22
N TYR A 293 -15.89 2.49 -1.08
CA TYR A 293 -14.45 2.72 -0.93
C TYR A 293 -13.62 1.70 -1.73
N ILE A 294 -13.89 0.40 -1.60
CA ILE A 294 -13.15 -0.65 -2.35
C ILE A 294 -13.37 -0.53 -3.85
N VAL A 295 -14.61 -0.22 -4.28
CA VAL A 295 -14.91 0.06 -5.69
C VAL A 295 -14.09 1.25 -6.18
N ALA A 296 -14.11 2.36 -5.46
CA ALA A 296 -13.39 3.57 -5.84
C ALA A 296 -11.88 3.36 -5.88
N THR A 297 -11.31 2.69 -4.87
CA THR A 297 -9.88 2.40 -4.79
C THR A 297 -9.44 1.53 -5.97
N SER A 298 -10.14 0.42 -6.23
CA SER A 298 -9.81 -0.47 -7.34
C SER A 298 -9.95 0.22 -8.71
N ASP A 299 -10.94 1.10 -8.86
CA ASP A 299 -11.12 1.89 -10.08
C ASP A 299 -9.95 2.88 -10.29
N VAL A 300 -9.54 3.61 -9.26
CA VAL A 300 -8.38 4.54 -9.31
C VAL A 300 -7.12 3.77 -9.64
N CYS A 301 -6.86 2.64 -8.97
CA CYS A 301 -5.71 1.80 -9.27
C CYS A 301 -5.69 1.39 -10.76
N ARG A 302 -6.82 0.94 -11.29
CA ARG A 302 -6.93 0.48 -12.68
C ARG A 302 -6.82 1.61 -13.70
N THR A 303 -7.63 2.67 -13.53
CA THR A 303 -7.75 3.75 -14.53
C THR A 303 -6.54 4.66 -14.55
N ASP A 304 -6.03 5.00 -13.36
CA ASP A 304 -4.91 5.93 -13.20
C ASP A 304 -3.56 5.18 -13.14
N LYS A 305 -3.59 3.83 -13.26
CA LYS A 305 -2.43 2.92 -13.23
C LYS A 305 -1.58 3.04 -11.96
N ILE A 306 -2.25 3.20 -10.82
CA ILE A 306 -1.61 3.29 -9.51
C ILE A 306 -1.34 1.86 -9.00
N ALA A 307 -0.11 1.60 -8.61
CA ALA A 307 0.27 0.35 -7.95
C ALA A 307 -0.38 0.23 -6.55
N SER A 308 -0.67 -1.00 -6.12
CA SER A 308 -1.29 -1.18 -4.80
C SER A 308 -0.93 -2.48 -4.11
N VAL A 309 -0.93 -2.43 -2.77
CA VAL A 309 -0.66 -3.54 -1.85
C VAL A 309 -1.81 -3.59 -0.84
N TYR A 310 -2.63 -4.64 -0.89
CA TYR A 310 -3.83 -4.77 -0.06
C TYR A 310 -3.48 -5.06 1.41
N TRP A 311 -4.18 -4.42 2.35
CA TRP A 311 -4.01 -4.61 3.79
C TRP A 311 -5.23 -5.25 4.47
N PRO A 312 -4.99 -6.36 5.22
CA PRO A 312 -3.88 -7.26 4.99
C PRO A 312 -4.27 -8.37 4.00
N GLY A 313 -3.27 -8.87 3.27
CA GLY A 313 -3.42 -10.11 2.51
C GLY A 313 -3.57 -11.30 3.44
N LEU A 314 -2.69 -11.38 4.45
CA LEU A 314 -2.73 -12.40 5.50
C LEU A 314 -2.33 -11.78 6.85
N ARG A 315 -3.27 -11.79 7.79
CA ARG A 315 -3.07 -11.48 9.20
C ARG A 315 -4.05 -12.30 10.03
N ASP A 316 -3.53 -13.13 10.92
CA ASP A 316 -4.37 -14.02 11.75
C ASP A 316 -5.31 -13.20 12.65
N GLY A 317 -6.61 -13.51 12.61
CA GLY A 317 -7.62 -12.86 13.44
C GLY A 317 -8.11 -11.50 12.94
N ASP A 318 -7.54 -10.95 11.86
CA ASP A 318 -7.95 -9.65 11.33
C ASP A 318 -9.17 -9.75 10.41
N SER A 319 -10.18 -8.93 10.67
CA SER A 319 -11.42 -8.88 9.87
C SER A 319 -11.22 -8.37 8.45
N TYR A 320 -10.14 -7.61 8.20
CA TYR A 320 -9.78 -7.09 6.88
C TYR A 320 -8.96 -8.07 6.05
N SER A 321 -8.47 -9.16 6.67
CA SER A 321 -7.65 -10.16 5.98
C SER A 321 -8.41 -10.79 4.82
N VAL A 322 -7.90 -10.63 3.60
CA VAL A 322 -8.57 -11.18 2.41
C VAL A 322 -8.37 -12.69 2.29
N PHE A 323 -7.32 -13.20 2.95
CA PHE A 323 -7.05 -14.62 3.11
C PHE A 323 -6.91 -14.98 4.58
N ASN A 324 -7.26 -16.22 4.91
CA ASN A 324 -6.88 -16.87 6.15
C ASN A 324 -6.02 -18.11 5.87
N ARG A 325 -5.26 -18.53 6.85
CA ARG A 325 -4.47 -19.75 6.75
C ARG A 325 -5.13 -20.92 7.48
N GLY A 326 -4.86 -22.12 6.96
CA GLY A 326 -5.11 -23.38 7.61
C GLY A 326 -3.84 -24.22 7.67
N GLY A 327 -3.94 -25.42 8.25
CA GLY A 327 -2.82 -26.33 8.38
C GLY A 327 -1.93 -26.02 9.58
N SER A 328 -0.79 -26.71 9.67
CA SER A 328 0.16 -26.59 10.77
C SER A 328 1.61 -26.84 10.31
N GLY A 329 2.56 -26.34 11.10
CA GLY A 329 3.99 -26.44 10.76
C GLY A 329 4.28 -25.84 9.40
N THR A 330 4.95 -26.58 8.52
CA THR A 330 5.25 -26.17 7.15
C THR A 330 4.12 -26.43 6.14
N ASN A 331 3.06 -27.14 6.54
CA ASN A 331 1.90 -27.44 5.72
C ASN A 331 0.85 -26.33 5.84
N ILE A 332 1.19 -25.14 5.41
CA ILE A 332 0.27 -23.98 5.41
C ILE A 332 -0.58 -24.02 4.14
N SER A 333 -1.91 -23.92 4.30
CA SER A 333 -2.85 -23.66 3.21
C SER A 333 -3.42 -22.25 3.30
N ILE A 334 -3.70 -21.64 2.18
CA ILE A 334 -4.33 -20.29 2.10
C ILE A 334 -5.75 -20.44 1.55
N ASN A 335 -6.70 -19.87 2.27
CA ASN A 335 -8.12 -19.91 1.93
C ASN A 335 -8.63 -18.48 1.72
N THR A 336 -9.48 -18.29 0.72
CA THR A 336 -10.12 -17.00 0.43
C THR A 336 -11.21 -16.72 1.46
N VAL A 337 -11.16 -15.57 2.11
CA VAL A 337 -12.21 -15.09 3.02
C VAL A 337 -13.33 -14.43 2.23
N ASN A 338 -12.99 -13.60 1.24
CA ASN A 338 -13.97 -12.88 0.42
C ASN A 338 -13.56 -12.90 -1.06
N SER A 339 -14.30 -13.65 -1.88
CA SER A 339 -14.01 -13.79 -3.32
C SER A 339 -14.28 -12.51 -4.10
N SER A 340 -15.30 -11.72 -3.71
CA SER A 340 -15.59 -10.44 -4.35
C SER A 340 -14.53 -9.37 -3.99
N GLY A 341 -13.95 -9.44 -2.78
CA GLY A 341 -12.79 -8.66 -2.38
C GLY A 341 -11.56 -9.00 -3.23
N VAL A 342 -11.25 -10.30 -3.40
CA VAL A 342 -10.19 -10.77 -4.30
C VAL A 342 -10.40 -10.26 -5.73
N PHE A 343 -11.65 -10.33 -6.24
CA PHE A 343 -11.98 -9.81 -7.56
C PHE A 343 -11.61 -8.31 -7.68
N ARG A 344 -12.00 -7.48 -6.71
CA ARG A 344 -11.72 -6.05 -6.74
C ARG A 344 -10.24 -5.70 -6.65
N ILE A 345 -9.49 -6.45 -5.84
CA ILE A 345 -8.03 -6.27 -5.74
C ILE A 345 -7.38 -6.57 -7.10
N ARG A 346 -7.70 -7.71 -7.72
CA ARG A 346 -7.21 -8.09 -9.06
C ARG A 346 -7.60 -7.07 -10.12
N TYR A 347 -8.86 -6.66 -10.12
CA TYR A 347 -9.37 -5.64 -11.02
C TYR A 347 -8.54 -4.36 -10.95
N GLY A 348 -8.19 -3.91 -9.74
CA GLY A 348 -7.33 -2.76 -9.52
C GLY A 348 -5.93 -2.93 -10.13
N TRP A 349 -5.39 -4.14 -10.14
CA TRP A 349 -4.09 -4.46 -10.77
C TRP A 349 -4.14 -4.54 -12.30
N GLY A 350 -5.33 -4.43 -12.90
CA GLY A 350 -5.53 -4.52 -14.34
C GLY A 350 -5.80 -5.94 -14.85
N GLU A 351 -5.98 -6.90 -13.91
CA GLU A 351 -6.42 -8.25 -14.23
C GLU A 351 -7.93 -8.29 -14.53
N ASN A 352 -8.38 -9.29 -15.30
CA ASN A 352 -9.81 -9.48 -15.61
C ASN A 352 -10.42 -10.58 -14.76
#